data_e8884a2ed7b6be5efa7bd5d2f38985e8
#
_entry.id   e8884a2ed7b6be5efa7bd5d2f38985e8
#
_cell.length_a   1.000
_cell.length_b   1.000
_cell.length_c   1.000
_cell.angle_alpha   90.00
_cell.angle_beta   90.00
_cell.angle_gamma   90.00
#
_symmetry.space_group_name_H-M   'P 1'
#
loop_
_entity.id
_entity.type
_entity.pdbx_description
1 polymer ?
#
loop_
_entity_poly.entity_id
_entity_poly.type
_entity_poly.pdbx_seq_one_letter_code
_entity_poly.pdbx_strand_id
1 'polypeptide(L)'
;EIHYSGEKGRAVMIGARVIALGIGYLFGLFQTGYLYGKSQGIDIRSEGSGNAGTTNSLRVLGIKAGLITFAGDLCKAILAVLLVKVLFRNAYPDAVKILELYAGFGAVLGHNFPFYLKFKGGKGIACTSGMILAVCPLAAPVCLILFIGSIAITRYVSLGSILVVTSYLVQVLIFGHMGYLHIDAAYLPEFYV
;
A
#
# COMPACT_ATOMS: atom_id res chain seq x y z
N GLU A 1 30.75 -4.31 7.14
CA GLU A 1 29.83 -4.39 6.00
C GLU A 1 29.43 -5.84 5.82
N ILE A 2 28.16 -6.16 6.10
CA ILE A 2 27.65 -7.52 5.88
C ILE A 2 27.25 -7.59 4.40
N HIS A 3 28.18 -8.04 3.56
CA HIS A 3 27.91 -8.32 2.16
C HIS A 3 26.98 -9.54 2.10
N TYR A 4 25.73 -9.35 1.71
CA TYR A 4 24.74 -10.43 1.49
C TYR A 4 24.99 -11.22 0.19
N SER A 5 26.24 -11.22 -0.34
CA SER A 5 26.67 -12.00 -1.47
C SER A 5 27.01 -13.43 -1.01
N GLY A 6 26.10 -14.35 -1.26
CA GLY A 6 26.24 -15.77 -0.91
C GLY A 6 24.91 -16.42 -0.57
N GLU A 7 24.87 -17.74 -0.50
CA GLU A 7 23.64 -18.50 -0.28
C GLU A 7 22.99 -18.20 1.07
N LYS A 8 23.79 -18.01 2.13
CA LYS A 8 23.32 -17.59 3.46
C LYS A 8 22.77 -16.16 3.46
N GLY A 9 23.41 -15.22 2.77
CA GLY A 9 22.94 -13.84 2.66
C GLY A 9 21.61 -13.75 1.93
N ARG A 10 21.43 -14.49 0.84
CA ARG A 10 20.16 -14.60 0.13
C ARG A 10 19.04 -15.16 1.00
N ALA A 11 19.29 -16.22 1.76
CA ALA A 11 18.30 -16.82 2.65
C ALA A 11 17.83 -15.84 3.75
N VAL A 12 18.77 -15.11 4.37
CA VAL A 12 18.47 -14.07 5.37
C VAL A 12 17.60 -12.95 4.77
N MET A 13 17.92 -12.53 3.55
CA MET A 13 17.18 -11.49 2.84
C MET A 13 15.76 -11.93 2.47
N ILE A 14 15.57 -13.19 2.05
CA ILE A 14 14.23 -13.77 1.82
C ILE A 14 13.43 -13.76 3.12
N GLY A 15 14.03 -14.16 4.24
CA GLY A 15 13.40 -14.11 5.56
C GLY A 15 12.93 -12.71 5.94
N ALA A 16 13.78 -11.69 5.75
CA ALA A 16 13.44 -10.30 6.03
C ALA A 16 12.26 -9.81 5.18
N ARG A 17 12.20 -10.16 3.89
CA ARG A 17 11.09 -9.84 2.98
C ARG A 17 9.78 -10.49 3.43
N VAL A 18 9.81 -11.77 3.80
CA VAL A 18 8.63 -12.49 4.29
C VAL A 18 8.11 -11.85 5.58
N ILE A 19 9.00 -11.47 6.50
CA ILE A 19 8.62 -10.78 7.74
C ILE A 19 8.01 -9.42 7.42
N ALA A 20 8.64 -8.62 6.56
CA ALA A 20 8.13 -7.31 6.15
C ALA A 20 6.73 -7.41 5.50
N LEU A 21 6.55 -8.38 4.59
CA LEU A 21 5.25 -8.68 3.98
C LEU A 21 4.21 -9.09 5.03
N GLY A 22 4.60 -9.95 5.99
CA GLY A 22 3.73 -10.39 7.07
C GLY A 22 3.29 -9.25 7.98
N ILE A 23 4.21 -8.37 8.37
CA ILE A 23 3.90 -7.15 9.13
C ILE A 23 2.89 -6.30 8.35
N GLY A 24 3.16 -6.04 7.08
CA GLY A 24 2.25 -5.31 6.21
C GLY A 24 0.86 -5.95 6.17
N TYR A 25 0.80 -7.25 5.93
CA TYR A 25 -0.46 -8.00 5.87
C TYR A 25 -1.28 -7.85 7.17
N LEU A 26 -0.65 -7.95 8.33
CA LEU A 26 -1.32 -7.77 9.63
C LEU A 26 -1.92 -6.37 9.78
N PHE A 27 -1.20 -5.32 9.39
CA PHE A 27 -1.76 -3.96 9.36
C PHE A 27 -2.92 -3.85 8.35
N GLY A 28 -2.79 -4.49 7.19
CA GLY A 28 -3.81 -4.54 6.15
C GLY A 28 -5.13 -5.16 6.62
N LEU A 29 -5.07 -6.10 7.56
CA LEU A 29 -6.26 -6.75 8.13
C LEU A 29 -7.22 -5.75 8.82
N PHE A 30 -6.73 -4.59 9.27
CA PHE A 30 -7.61 -3.58 9.84
C PHE A 30 -8.51 -2.97 8.75
N GLN A 31 -9.77 -3.42 8.70
CA GLN A 31 -10.75 -3.04 7.67
C GLN A 31 -11.60 -1.86 8.16
N THR A 32 -11.12 -0.63 7.95
CA THR A 32 -11.75 0.59 8.49
C THR A 32 -13.21 0.72 8.07
N GLY A 33 -13.52 0.52 6.79
CA GLY A 33 -14.90 0.63 6.29
C GLY A 33 -15.83 -0.43 6.86
N TYR A 34 -15.35 -1.67 7.03
CA TYR A 34 -16.13 -2.73 7.67
C TYR A 34 -16.39 -2.42 9.14
N LEU A 35 -15.35 -2.02 9.89
CA LEU A 35 -15.49 -1.70 11.32
C LEU A 35 -16.40 -0.50 11.55
N TYR A 36 -16.26 0.55 10.73
CA TYR A 36 -17.14 1.71 10.79
C TYR A 36 -18.59 1.33 10.45
N GLY A 37 -18.83 0.55 9.40
CA GLY A 37 -20.14 0.03 9.05
C GLY A 37 -20.78 -0.73 10.20
N LYS A 38 -20.03 -1.65 10.81
CA LYS A 38 -20.50 -2.41 11.98
C LYS A 38 -20.85 -1.52 13.16
N SER A 39 -20.12 -0.45 13.43
CA SER A 39 -20.46 0.52 14.48
C SER A 39 -21.76 1.28 14.20
N GLN A 40 -22.19 1.32 12.94
CA GLN A 40 -23.47 1.89 12.52
C GLN A 40 -24.57 0.82 12.33
N GLY A 41 -24.32 -0.43 12.76
CA GLY A 41 -25.27 -1.54 12.64
C GLY A 41 -25.38 -2.14 11.25
N ILE A 42 -24.47 -1.82 10.32
CA ILE A 42 -24.53 -2.23 8.90
C ILE A 42 -23.31 -3.06 8.54
N ASP A 43 -23.48 -4.15 7.81
CA ASP A 43 -22.38 -4.79 7.11
C ASP A 43 -22.23 -4.15 5.73
N ILE A 44 -21.25 -3.27 5.57
CA ILE A 44 -20.99 -2.53 4.32
C ILE A 44 -20.81 -3.45 3.09
N ARG A 45 -20.47 -4.73 3.32
CA ARG A 45 -20.29 -5.72 2.26
C ARG A 45 -21.59 -6.32 1.72
N SER A 46 -22.71 -6.13 2.43
CA SER A 46 -24.04 -6.49 1.95
C SER A 46 -24.74 -5.34 1.24
N GLU A 47 -24.14 -4.14 1.23
CA GLU A 47 -24.76 -2.92 0.73
C GLU A 47 -23.97 -2.31 -0.45
N GLY A 48 -24.67 -1.58 -1.30
CA GLY A 48 -24.09 -0.85 -2.43
C GLY A 48 -23.32 -1.75 -3.40
N SER A 49 -22.00 -1.58 -3.51
CA SER A 49 -21.15 -2.42 -4.37
C SER A 49 -20.60 -3.68 -3.68
N GLY A 50 -20.94 -3.91 -2.44
CA GLY A 50 -20.42 -5.03 -1.64
C GLY A 50 -18.95 -4.91 -1.24
N ASN A 51 -18.30 -3.76 -1.48
CA ASN A 51 -16.88 -3.55 -1.22
C ASN A 51 -16.68 -2.85 0.13
N ALA A 52 -15.68 -3.29 0.92
CA ALA A 52 -15.40 -2.71 2.24
C ALA A 52 -14.60 -1.38 2.19
N GLY A 53 -14.32 -0.85 1.00
CA GLY A 53 -13.46 0.32 0.83
C GLY A 53 -14.18 1.67 0.81
N THR A 54 -13.37 2.74 0.70
CA THR A 54 -13.76 4.15 0.75
C THR A 54 -14.97 4.51 -0.12
N THR A 55 -14.98 4.11 -1.39
CA THR A 55 -16.03 4.51 -2.34
C THR A 55 -17.40 3.93 -1.96
N ASN A 56 -17.43 2.71 -1.43
CA ASN A 56 -18.68 2.11 -0.98
C ASN A 56 -19.14 2.70 0.36
N SER A 57 -18.20 2.95 1.28
CA SER A 57 -18.49 3.63 2.55
C SER A 57 -19.09 5.02 2.30
N LEU A 58 -18.53 5.78 1.35
CA LEU A 58 -19.06 7.07 0.93
C LEU A 58 -20.49 6.95 0.37
N ARG A 59 -20.72 5.95 -0.47
CA ARG A 59 -22.02 5.74 -1.14
C ARG A 59 -23.13 5.35 -0.15
N VAL A 60 -22.83 4.45 0.79
CA VAL A 60 -23.84 3.85 1.68
C VAL A 60 -24.02 4.63 2.98
N LEU A 61 -22.91 5.13 3.54
CA LEU A 61 -22.88 5.75 4.88
C LEU A 61 -22.55 7.26 4.84
N GLY A 62 -22.33 7.82 3.65
CA GLY A 62 -22.10 9.24 3.45
C GLY A 62 -20.64 9.68 3.60
N ILE A 63 -20.41 10.99 3.47
CA ILE A 63 -19.08 11.61 3.36
C ILE A 63 -18.19 11.29 4.57
N LYS A 64 -18.72 11.37 5.79
CA LYS A 64 -17.97 11.10 7.01
C LYS A 64 -17.39 9.69 7.02
N ALA A 65 -18.19 8.69 6.66
CA ALA A 65 -17.76 7.30 6.58
C ALA A 65 -16.69 7.09 5.51
N GLY A 66 -16.88 7.71 4.34
CA GLY A 66 -15.89 7.68 3.27
C GLY A 66 -14.54 8.24 3.70
N LEU A 67 -14.52 9.43 4.33
CA LEU A 67 -13.31 10.07 4.82
C LEU A 67 -12.60 9.26 5.90
N ILE A 68 -13.34 8.71 6.88
CA ILE A 68 -12.79 7.86 7.94
C ILE A 68 -12.18 6.59 7.34
N THR A 69 -12.89 5.96 6.39
CA THR A 69 -12.39 4.76 5.71
C THR A 69 -11.13 5.06 4.92
N PHE A 70 -11.11 6.15 4.15
CA PHE A 70 -9.93 6.57 3.39
C PHE A 70 -8.73 6.81 4.30
N ALA A 71 -8.92 7.65 5.33
CA ALA A 71 -7.84 7.98 6.27
C ALA A 71 -7.30 6.75 6.99
N GLY A 72 -8.17 5.87 7.50
CA GLY A 72 -7.74 4.66 8.19
C GLY A 72 -7.01 3.68 7.27
N ASP A 73 -7.46 3.50 6.03
CA ASP A 73 -6.82 2.61 5.06
C ASP A 73 -5.48 3.18 4.55
N LEU A 74 -5.37 4.50 4.41
CA LEU A 74 -4.13 5.18 4.08
C LEU A 74 -3.13 5.09 5.24
N CYS A 75 -3.55 5.43 6.45
CA CYS A 75 -2.68 5.45 7.63
C CYS A 75 -2.13 4.08 7.98
N LYS A 76 -2.94 3.00 7.88
CA LYS A 76 -2.44 1.65 8.22
C LYS A 76 -1.30 1.21 7.31
N ALA A 77 -1.35 1.56 6.01
CA ALA A 77 -0.27 1.25 5.09
C ALA A 77 0.99 2.09 5.38
N ILE A 78 0.84 3.39 5.67
CA ILE A 78 1.96 4.23 6.11
C ILE A 78 2.59 3.66 7.38
N LEU A 79 1.80 3.32 8.38
CA LEU A 79 2.30 2.78 9.65
C LEU A 79 3.03 1.44 9.47
N ALA A 80 2.54 0.55 8.61
CA ALA A 80 3.22 -0.70 8.29
C ALA A 80 4.61 -0.45 7.68
N VAL A 81 4.70 0.46 6.70
CA VAL A 81 5.96 0.83 6.04
C VAL A 81 6.92 1.46 7.05
N LEU A 82 6.46 2.43 7.84
CA LEU A 82 7.30 3.09 8.84
C LEU A 82 7.79 2.14 9.92
N LEU A 83 6.96 1.20 10.38
CA LEU A 83 7.38 0.19 11.35
C LEU A 83 8.50 -0.68 10.78
N VAL A 84 8.35 -1.19 9.56
CA VAL A 84 9.38 -2.00 8.90
C VAL A 84 10.65 -1.19 8.71
N LYS A 85 10.57 0.07 8.28
CA LYS A 85 11.71 0.97 8.20
C LYS A 85 12.47 1.06 9.52
N VAL A 86 11.77 1.32 10.62
CA VAL A 86 12.40 1.45 11.95
C VAL A 86 13.07 0.15 12.38
N LEU A 87 12.42 -0.99 12.18
CA LEU A 87 12.91 -2.30 12.59
C LEU A 87 14.15 -2.76 11.79
N PHE A 88 14.19 -2.44 10.50
CA PHE A 88 15.17 -3.04 9.59
C PHE A 88 16.28 -2.09 9.11
N ARG A 89 16.15 -0.77 9.28
CA ARG A 89 17.12 0.20 8.75
C ARG A 89 18.55 0.01 9.23
N ASN A 90 18.75 -0.47 10.45
CA ASN A 90 20.08 -0.69 11.02
C ASN A 90 20.67 -2.04 10.61
N ALA A 91 19.81 -3.05 10.40
CA ALA A 91 20.23 -4.40 10.00
C ALA A 91 20.40 -4.53 8.48
N TYR A 92 19.66 -3.77 7.70
CA TYR A 92 19.62 -3.84 6.23
C TYR A 92 19.62 -2.43 5.60
N PRO A 93 20.65 -1.59 5.83
CA PRO A 93 20.65 -0.19 5.39
C PRO A 93 20.47 -0.05 3.87
N ASP A 94 21.11 -0.91 3.08
CA ASP A 94 21.10 -0.88 1.61
C ASP A 94 19.81 -1.48 1.01
N ALA A 95 19.10 -2.31 1.77
CA ALA A 95 17.92 -3.04 1.31
C ALA A 95 16.62 -2.60 2.01
N VAL A 96 16.68 -1.69 2.97
CA VAL A 96 15.51 -1.27 3.76
C VAL A 96 14.38 -0.78 2.87
N LYS A 97 14.69 -0.11 1.77
CA LYS A 97 13.71 0.42 0.83
C LYS A 97 12.88 -0.68 0.15
N ILE A 98 13.52 -1.81 -0.16
CA ILE A 98 12.82 -3.00 -0.66
C ILE A 98 11.89 -3.56 0.43
N LEU A 99 12.35 -3.63 1.66
CA LEU A 99 11.53 -4.11 2.78
C LEU A 99 10.33 -3.18 3.06
N GLU A 100 10.51 -1.87 2.92
CA GLU A 100 9.43 -0.87 2.95
C GLU A 100 8.36 -1.18 1.88
N LEU A 101 8.78 -1.52 0.65
CA LEU A 101 7.88 -1.89 -0.44
C LEU A 101 7.11 -3.17 -0.13
N TYR A 102 7.79 -4.21 0.38
CA TYR A 102 7.14 -5.45 0.81
C TYR A 102 6.11 -5.23 1.92
N ALA A 103 6.40 -4.34 2.87
CA ALA A 103 5.44 -3.97 3.91
C ALA A 103 4.19 -3.28 3.33
N GLY A 104 4.39 -2.32 2.44
CA GLY A 104 3.29 -1.63 1.74
C GLY A 104 2.44 -2.60 0.92
N PHE A 105 3.07 -3.49 0.16
CA PHE A 105 2.40 -4.54 -0.61
C PHE A 105 1.63 -5.50 0.31
N GLY A 106 2.23 -5.92 1.43
CA GLY A 106 1.57 -6.71 2.46
C GLY A 106 0.30 -6.03 2.98
N ALA A 107 0.35 -4.71 3.25
CA ALA A 107 -0.81 -3.95 3.70
C ALA A 107 -1.94 -3.92 2.65
N VAL A 108 -1.60 -3.83 1.37
CA VAL A 108 -2.57 -3.93 0.27
C VAL A 108 -3.18 -5.34 0.22
N LEU A 109 -2.37 -6.39 0.31
CA LEU A 109 -2.84 -7.79 0.32
C LEU A 109 -3.77 -8.07 1.51
N GLY A 110 -3.40 -7.63 2.73
CA GLY A 110 -4.21 -7.80 3.93
C GLY A 110 -5.54 -7.03 3.85
N HIS A 111 -5.53 -5.87 3.18
CA HIS A 111 -6.75 -5.11 2.92
C HIS A 111 -7.65 -5.78 1.87
N ASN A 112 -7.07 -6.33 0.81
CA ASN A 112 -7.85 -6.96 -0.28
C ASN A 112 -8.36 -8.35 0.14
N PHE A 113 -7.55 -9.09 0.88
CA PHE A 113 -7.78 -10.50 1.21
C PHE A 113 -7.70 -10.77 2.72
N PRO A 114 -8.53 -10.12 3.57
CA PRO A 114 -8.53 -10.36 5.00
C PRO A 114 -9.12 -11.76 5.30
N PHE A 115 -8.30 -12.63 5.89
CA PHE A 115 -8.70 -14.03 6.13
C PHE A 115 -9.98 -14.16 6.99
N TYR A 116 -10.11 -13.32 8.00
CA TYR A 116 -11.27 -13.34 8.91
C TYR A 116 -12.59 -12.86 8.27
N LEU A 117 -12.50 -12.19 7.11
CA LEU A 117 -13.66 -11.79 6.29
C LEU A 117 -13.86 -12.71 5.07
N LYS A 118 -13.37 -13.95 5.14
CA LYS A 118 -13.42 -14.92 4.04
C LYS A 118 -12.77 -14.37 2.76
N PHE A 119 -11.65 -13.65 2.91
CA PHE A 119 -10.88 -13.02 1.84
C PHE A 119 -11.66 -11.99 1.00
N LYS A 120 -12.72 -11.39 1.57
CA LYS A 120 -13.55 -10.36 0.91
C LYS A 120 -13.32 -9.00 1.59
N GLY A 121 -12.29 -8.31 1.17
CA GLY A 121 -11.91 -6.97 1.63
C GLY A 121 -12.23 -5.86 0.64
N GLY A 122 -11.43 -4.79 0.67
CA GLY A 122 -11.52 -3.66 -0.26
C GLY A 122 -10.71 -3.88 -1.55
N LYS A 123 -10.51 -2.82 -2.33
CA LYS A 123 -9.70 -2.81 -3.57
C LYS A 123 -8.27 -2.31 -3.37
N GLY A 124 -7.92 -1.87 -2.17
CA GLY A 124 -6.56 -1.49 -1.80
C GLY A 124 -6.08 -0.11 -2.26
N ILE A 125 -6.89 0.69 -2.95
CA ILE A 125 -6.44 1.96 -3.53
C ILE A 125 -5.97 2.97 -2.47
N ALA A 126 -6.70 3.12 -1.37
CA ALA A 126 -6.28 3.97 -0.26
C ALA A 126 -4.99 3.44 0.42
N CYS A 127 -4.86 2.11 0.56
CA CYS A 127 -3.63 1.48 1.06
C CYS A 127 -2.46 1.70 0.09
N THR A 128 -2.67 1.55 -1.22
CA THR A 128 -1.66 1.85 -2.25
C THR A 128 -1.22 3.31 -2.18
N SER A 129 -2.15 4.24 -1.99
CA SER A 129 -1.82 5.66 -1.80
C SER A 129 -0.94 5.87 -0.55
N GLY A 130 -1.25 5.19 0.56
CA GLY A 130 -0.43 5.21 1.77
C GLY A 130 0.96 4.61 1.56
N MET A 131 1.06 3.51 0.82
CA MET A 131 2.33 2.90 0.43
C MET A 131 3.16 3.87 -0.43
N ILE A 132 2.58 4.50 -1.46
CA ILE A 132 3.26 5.49 -2.31
C ILE A 132 3.81 6.64 -1.48
N LEU A 133 3.00 7.20 -0.59
CA LEU A 133 3.40 8.30 0.29
C LEU A 133 4.56 7.92 1.23
N ALA A 134 4.59 6.70 1.73
CA ALA A 134 5.63 6.25 2.66
C ALA A 134 6.90 5.80 1.96
N VAL A 135 6.79 5.09 0.82
CA VAL A 135 7.93 4.52 0.10
C VAL A 135 8.58 5.53 -0.86
N CYS A 136 7.76 6.24 -1.63
CA CYS A 136 8.23 7.20 -2.64
C CYS A 136 7.33 8.45 -2.67
N PRO A 137 7.44 9.35 -1.66
CA PRO A 137 6.58 10.54 -1.56
C PRO A 137 6.69 11.47 -2.77
N LEU A 138 7.84 11.45 -3.47
CA LEU A 138 8.07 12.23 -4.68
C LEU A 138 7.09 11.88 -5.82
N ALA A 139 6.61 10.63 -5.86
CA ALA A 139 5.63 10.19 -6.86
C ALA A 139 4.18 10.63 -6.53
N ALA A 140 3.90 10.96 -5.28
CA ALA A 140 2.54 11.21 -4.81
C ALA A 140 1.81 12.36 -5.52
N PRO A 141 2.44 13.53 -5.80
CA PRO A 141 1.75 14.65 -6.47
C PRO A 141 1.22 14.26 -7.85
N VAL A 142 2.02 13.59 -8.67
CA VAL A 142 1.60 13.17 -10.02
C VAL A 142 0.48 12.12 -9.94
N CYS A 143 0.62 11.14 -9.04
CA CYS A 143 -0.42 10.14 -8.80
C CYS A 143 -1.74 10.79 -8.37
N LEU A 144 -1.69 11.79 -7.48
CA LEU A 144 -2.86 12.50 -6.99
C LEU A 144 -3.56 13.29 -8.10
N ILE A 145 -2.79 14.03 -8.91
CA ILE A 145 -3.32 14.80 -10.05
C ILE A 145 -4.00 13.86 -11.05
N LEU A 146 -3.38 12.76 -11.41
CA LEU A 146 -3.95 11.78 -12.33
C LEU A 146 -5.21 11.13 -11.75
N PHE A 147 -5.22 10.81 -10.46
CA PHE A 147 -6.39 10.21 -9.81
C PHE A 147 -7.58 11.17 -9.79
N ILE A 148 -7.38 12.38 -9.25
CA ILE A 148 -8.45 13.38 -9.15
C ILE A 148 -8.90 13.83 -10.53
N GLY A 149 -7.96 14.13 -11.43
CA GLY A 149 -8.26 14.58 -12.79
C GLY A 149 -9.08 13.56 -13.59
N SER A 150 -8.70 12.28 -13.51
CA SER A 150 -9.44 11.22 -14.20
C SER A 150 -10.87 11.07 -13.66
N ILE A 151 -11.06 11.16 -12.35
CA ILE A 151 -12.39 11.08 -11.73
C ILE A 151 -13.23 12.30 -12.09
N ALA A 152 -12.63 13.50 -12.08
CA ALA A 152 -13.34 14.75 -12.44
C ALA A 152 -13.87 14.74 -13.88
N ILE A 153 -13.07 14.19 -14.80
CA ILE A 153 -13.42 14.13 -16.23
C ILE A 153 -14.36 12.97 -16.53
N THR A 154 -14.04 11.77 -16.03
CA THR A 154 -14.69 10.52 -16.48
C THR A 154 -15.73 9.98 -15.51
N ARG A 155 -15.69 10.41 -14.25
CA ARG A 155 -16.49 9.87 -13.14
C ARG A 155 -16.18 8.39 -12.78
N TYR A 156 -15.10 7.81 -13.35
CA TYR A 156 -14.68 6.43 -13.10
C TYR A 156 -13.49 6.36 -12.14
N VAL A 157 -13.73 5.95 -10.89
CA VAL A 157 -12.67 5.71 -9.88
C VAL A 157 -11.71 4.59 -10.31
N SER A 158 -12.22 3.58 -11.03
CA SER A 158 -11.40 2.46 -11.52
C SER A 158 -10.34 2.91 -12.52
N LEU A 159 -10.69 3.83 -13.43
CA LEU A 159 -9.73 4.40 -14.37
C LEU A 159 -8.64 5.18 -13.64
N GLY A 160 -9.03 6.01 -12.67
CA GLY A 160 -8.07 6.73 -11.84
C GLY A 160 -7.10 5.78 -11.13
N SER A 161 -7.60 4.66 -10.63
CA SER A 161 -6.76 3.66 -9.96
C SER A 161 -5.73 3.02 -10.89
N ILE A 162 -6.10 2.69 -12.12
CA ILE A 162 -5.19 2.15 -13.14
C ILE A 162 -4.11 3.19 -13.49
N LEU A 163 -4.50 4.44 -13.70
CA LEU A 163 -3.58 5.53 -14.00
C LEU A 163 -2.56 5.76 -12.88
N VAL A 164 -3.01 5.70 -11.62
CA VAL A 164 -2.11 5.82 -10.45
C VAL A 164 -1.06 4.72 -10.46
N VAL A 165 -1.48 3.45 -10.58
CA VAL A 165 -0.54 2.31 -10.52
C VAL A 165 0.45 2.35 -11.69
N THR A 166 -0.04 2.60 -12.91
CA THR A 166 0.82 2.71 -14.10
C THR A 166 1.78 3.89 -13.99
N SER A 167 1.28 5.06 -13.57
CA SER A 167 2.11 6.25 -13.36
C SER A 167 3.16 6.04 -12.26
N TYR A 168 2.79 5.39 -11.17
CA TYR A 168 3.72 5.06 -10.10
C TYR A 168 4.87 4.19 -10.58
N LEU A 169 4.57 3.13 -11.36
CA LEU A 169 5.59 2.27 -11.95
C LEU A 169 6.56 3.07 -12.83
N VAL A 170 6.04 3.90 -13.73
CA VAL A 170 6.87 4.75 -14.62
C VAL A 170 7.75 5.70 -13.80
N GLN A 171 7.18 6.37 -12.78
CA GLN A 171 7.93 7.28 -11.92
C GLN A 171 9.02 6.56 -11.11
N VAL A 172 8.74 5.37 -10.58
CA VAL A 172 9.72 4.56 -9.84
C VAL A 172 10.89 4.17 -10.75
N LEU A 173 10.62 3.78 -12.01
CA LEU A 173 11.68 3.49 -12.98
C LEU A 173 12.55 4.73 -13.26
N ILE A 174 11.92 5.89 -13.50
CA ILE A 174 12.65 7.14 -13.75
C ILE A 174 13.47 7.55 -12.52
N PHE A 175 12.86 7.58 -11.33
CA PHE A 175 13.50 8.00 -10.10
C PHE A 175 14.63 7.06 -9.68
N GLY A 176 14.47 5.75 -9.94
CA GLY A 176 15.53 4.78 -9.72
C GLY A 176 16.76 5.03 -10.59
N HIS A 177 16.56 5.25 -11.89
CA HIS A 177 17.66 5.60 -12.81
C HIS A 177 18.32 6.94 -12.48
N MET A 178 17.57 7.89 -11.93
CA MET A 178 18.08 9.19 -11.50
C MET A 178 18.73 9.17 -10.09
N GLY A 179 18.70 8.02 -9.40
CA GLY A 179 19.24 7.89 -8.03
C GLY A 179 18.38 8.51 -6.93
N TYR A 180 17.19 9.04 -7.22
CA TYR A 180 16.32 9.68 -6.22
C TYR A 180 15.67 8.71 -5.22
N LEU A 181 15.68 7.42 -5.51
CA LEU A 181 15.13 6.42 -4.59
C LEU A 181 16.08 6.07 -3.44
N HIS A 182 17.36 6.49 -3.52
CA HIS A 182 18.41 6.15 -2.55
C HIS A 182 18.48 4.64 -2.28
N ILE A 183 18.38 3.83 -3.35
CA ILE A 183 18.50 2.38 -3.34
C ILE A 183 19.86 2.03 -3.93
N ASP A 184 20.60 1.10 -3.31
CA ASP A 184 21.82 0.58 -3.90
C ASP A 184 21.54 -0.02 -5.28
N ALA A 185 22.43 0.23 -6.25
CA ALA A 185 22.29 -0.22 -7.63
C ALA A 185 22.09 -1.74 -7.75
N ALA A 186 22.64 -2.51 -6.80
CA ALA A 186 22.48 -3.96 -6.74
C ALA A 186 21.02 -4.40 -6.47
N TYR A 187 20.24 -3.56 -5.80
CA TYR A 187 18.85 -3.85 -5.44
C TYR A 187 17.80 -3.18 -6.35
N LEU A 188 18.23 -2.28 -7.25
CA LEU A 188 17.30 -1.60 -8.17
C LEU A 188 16.48 -2.57 -9.05
N PRO A 189 17.06 -3.61 -9.68
CA PRO A 189 16.28 -4.55 -10.47
C PRO A 189 15.19 -5.25 -9.67
N GLU A 190 15.47 -5.58 -8.41
CA GLU A 190 14.50 -6.23 -7.53
C GLU A 190 13.38 -5.31 -7.06
N PHE A 191 13.63 -3.99 -7.04
CA PHE A 191 12.63 -2.99 -6.71
C PHE A 191 11.63 -2.76 -7.84
N TYR A 192 12.02 -3.07 -9.08
CA TYR A 192 11.18 -2.87 -10.27
C TYR A 192 10.27 -4.07 -10.59
N VAL A 193 10.56 -5.24 -10.05
CA VAL A 193 9.80 -6.50 -10.25
C VAL A 193 8.74 -6.70 -9.19
#